data_8fe7bcd51b3357f6b02565a53f5d6348
#
_entry.id   8fe7bcd51b3357f6b02565a53f5d6348
#
_cell.length_a   1.000
_cell.length_b   1.000
_cell.length_c   1.000
_cell.angle_alpha   90.00
_cell.angle_beta   90.00
_cell.angle_gamma   90.00
#
_symmetry.space_group_name_H-M   'P 1'
#
loop_
_entity.id
_entity.type
_entity.pdbx_description
1 polymer ?
#
loop_
_entity_poly.entity_id
_entity_poly.type
_entity_poly.pdbx_seq_one_letter_code
_entity_poly.pdbx_strand_id
1 'polypeptide(L)'
;LICMTMDQYIGYFATLHTNTQKGVKAPHKAIMLLSVIDLVEYGVITSNQIEFSERLEQQFQHNWSRYVGQSDVFQPRVGTPFWHLNNEPFWRLVPYEGGDEAIAMHLQGNPYAPGTTRKLIRYAEIDKELFELLQNETNRAKLRVTLIKHYL
;
A
#
# COMPACT_ATOMS: atom_id res chain seq x y z
N LEU A 1 -23.50 -12.96 5.54
CA LEU A 1 -22.24 -12.20 5.72
C LEU A 1 -21.06 -13.08 5.36
N ILE A 2 -20.38 -12.72 4.29
CA ILE A 2 -19.17 -13.43 3.87
C ILE A 2 -18.00 -12.72 4.54
N CYS A 3 -17.38 -13.37 5.53
CA CYS A 3 -16.12 -12.89 6.11
C CYS A 3 -14.96 -13.31 5.23
N MET A 4 -14.09 -12.35 4.88
CA MET A 4 -12.87 -12.64 4.17
C MET A 4 -11.92 -13.45 5.06
N THR A 5 -11.34 -14.50 4.51
CA THR A 5 -10.39 -15.38 5.21
C THR A 5 -8.96 -14.98 4.89
N MET A 6 -8.01 -15.48 5.68
CA MET A 6 -6.58 -15.33 5.40
C MET A 6 -6.22 -15.83 4.01
N ASP A 7 -6.78 -16.95 3.59
CA ASP A 7 -6.49 -17.53 2.27
C ASP A 7 -6.91 -16.59 1.14
N GLN A 8 -8.04 -15.89 1.30
CA GLN A 8 -8.49 -14.91 0.32
C GLN A 8 -7.54 -13.71 0.23
N TYR A 9 -7.06 -13.21 1.37
CA TYR A 9 -6.08 -12.10 1.38
C TYR A 9 -4.72 -12.53 0.85
N ILE A 10 -4.28 -13.73 1.17
CA ILE A 10 -3.07 -14.30 0.57
C ILE A 10 -3.21 -14.33 -0.96
N GLY A 11 -4.38 -14.74 -1.47
CA GLY A 11 -4.69 -14.73 -2.89
C GLY A 11 -4.61 -13.33 -3.50
N TYR A 12 -5.21 -12.35 -2.86
CA TYR A 12 -5.16 -10.95 -3.34
C TYR A 12 -3.74 -10.41 -3.33
N PHE A 13 -2.97 -10.68 -2.29
CA PHE A 13 -1.59 -10.23 -2.18
C PHE A 13 -0.68 -10.92 -3.21
N ALA A 14 -0.97 -12.17 -3.54
CA ALA A 14 -0.23 -12.91 -4.56
C ALA A 14 -0.53 -12.45 -5.99
N THR A 15 -1.66 -11.79 -6.22
CA THR A 15 -2.14 -11.41 -7.55
C THR A 15 -2.42 -9.92 -7.68
N LEU A 16 -1.56 -9.07 -7.11
CA LEU A 16 -1.69 -7.62 -7.23
C LEU A 16 -1.55 -7.19 -8.70
N HIS A 17 -2.32 -6.18 -9.09
CA HIS A 17 -2.20 -5.57 -10.40
C HIS A 17 -0.92 -4.72 -10.44
N THR A 18 0.11 -5.21 -11.11
CA THR A 18 1.41 -4.54 -11.21
C THR A 18 1.83 -4.41 -12.66
N ASN A 19 2.59 -3.34 -12.96
CA ASN A 19 3.26 -3.21 -14.24
C ASN A 19 4.50 -4.09 -14.26
N THR A 20 4.85 -4.58 -15.45
CA THR A 20 6.09 -5.33 -15.68
C THR A 20 6.97 -4.53 -16.62
N GLN A 21 8.22 -4.29 -16.23
CA GLN A 21 9.21 -3.62 -17.06
C GLN A 21 10.48 -4.48 -17.11
N LYS A 22 10.99 -4.70 -18.32
CA LYS A 22 12.18 -5.56 -18.54
C LYS A 22 12.05 -6.93 -17.89
N GLY A 23 10.84 -7.50 -17.91
CA GLY A 23 10.57 -8.81 -17.31
C GLY A 23 10.44 -8.82 -15.78
N VAL A 24 10.50 -7.66 -15.14
CA VAL A 24 10.43 -7.53 -13.68
C VAL A 24 9.13 -6.85 -13.27
N LYS A 25 8.41 -7.45 -12.33
CA LYS A 25 7.19 -6.84 -11.75
C LYS A 25 7.56 -5.61 -10.92
N ALA A 26 6.76 -4.55 -11.03
CA ALA A 26 6.96 -3.35 -10.22
C ALA A 26 6.75 -3.69 -8.73
N PRO A 27 7.71 -3.37 -7.86
CA PRO A 27 7.66 -3.75 -6.44
C PRO A 27 6.89 -2.78 -5.56
N HIS A 28 6.40 -1.67 -6.10
CA HIS A 28 5.88 -0.54 -5.31
C HIS A 28 4.73 -0.91 -4.38
N LYS A 29 3.72 -1.62 -4.90
CA LYS A 29 2.57 -2.03 -4.08
C LYS A 29 2.98 -3.00 -2.97
N ALA A 30 3.87 -3.95 -3.27
CA ALA A 30 4.38 -4.89 -2.28
C ALA A 30 5.14 -4.17 -1.17
N ILE A 31 6.00 -3.21 -1.51
CA ILE A 31 6.74 -2.42 -0.53
C ILE A 31 5.79 -1.58 0.33
N MET A 32 4.77 -0.98 -0.27
CA MET A 32 3.77 -0.22 0.48
C MET A 32 3.03 -1.13 1.48
N LEU A 33 2.59 -2.30 1.06
CA LEU A 33 1.88 -3.24 1.93
C LEU A 33 2.78 -3.79 3.03
N LEU A 34 4.05 -4.09 2.73
CA LEU A 34 5.03 -4.45 3.76
C LEU A 34 5.17 -3.34 4.81
N SER A 35 5.20 -2.09 4.36
CA SER A 35 5.33 -0.93 5.24
C SER A 35 4.11 -0.78 6.15
N VAL A 36 2.90 -1.01 5.63
CA VAL A 36 1.67 -1.01 6.43
C VAL A 36 1.71 -2.14 7.46
N ILE A 37 2.12 -3.34 7.07
CA ILE A 37 2.24 -4.49 8.00
C ILE A 37 3.22 -4.16 9.13
N ASP A 38 4.38 -3.58 8.79
CA ASP A 38 5.38 -3.18 9.78
C ASP A 38 4.82 -2.15 10.77
N LEU A 39 4.11 -1.14 10.27
CA LEU A 39 3.56 -0.10 11.14
C LEU A 39 2.39 -0.58 11.99
N VAL A 40 1.64 -1.58 11.55
CA VAL A 40 0.65 -2.25 12.39
C VAL A 40 1.37 -3.00 13.52
N GLU A 41 2.42 -3.73 13.20
CA GLU A 41 3.22 -4.46 14.19
C GLU A 41 3.81 -3.51 15.25
N TYR A 42 4.30 -2.34 14.84
CA TYR A 42 4.92 -1.35 15.74
C TYR A 42 3.90 -0.53 16.53
N GLY A 43 2.60 -0.74 16.28
CA GLY A 43 1.54 0.02 16.97
C GLY A 43 1.38 1.46 16.48
N VAL A 44 1.94 1.80 15.34
CA VAL A 44 1.79 3.12 14.70
C VAL A 44 0.46 3.23 13.97
N ILE A 45 0.10 2.18 13.20
CA ILE A 45 -1.22 2.07 12.58
C ILE A 45 -2.12 1.28 13.54
N THR A 46 -3.16 1.93 14.04
CA THR A 46 -4.01 1.40 15.10
C THR A 46 -5.47 1.17 14.67
N SER A 47 -5.77 1.43 13.40
CA SER A 47 -7.10 1.19 12.83
C SER A 47 -6.97 0.84 11.35
N ASN A 48 -8.10 0.54 10.71
CA ASN A 48 -8.12 0.27 9.26
C ASN A 48 -8.01 1.54 8.39
N GLN A 49 -7.72 2.67 9.00
CA GLN A 49 -7.50 3.94 8.30
C GLN A 49 -6.00 4.21 8.22
N ILE A 50 -5.47 4.21 7.02
CA ILE A 50 -4.04 4.37 6.77
C ILE A 50 -3.79 5.79 6.27
N GLU A 51 -3.24 6.65 7.12
CA GLU A 51 -2.87 7.99 6.74
C GLU A 51 -1.56 8.00 5.95
N PHE A 52 -1.46 8.90 4.98
CA PHE A 52 -0.21 9.12 4.24
C PHE A 52 0.72 9.98 5.08
N SER A 53 1.28 9.39 6.12
CA SER A 53 2.13 10.07 7.12
C SER A 53 3.60 10.06 6.72
N GLU A 54 4.39 10.93 7.34
CA GLU A 54 5.86 10.88 7.20
C GLU A 54 6.41 9.54 7.68
N ARG A 55 5.81 8.97 8.72
CA ARG A 55 6.22 7.67 9.26
C ARG A 55 6.04 6.57 8.24
N LEU A 56 4.94 6.59 7.47
CA LEU A 56 4.70 5.65 6.38
C LEU A 56 5.72 5.84 5.26
N GLU A 57 6.02 7.09 4.89
CA GLU A 57 7.05 7.37 3.88
C GLU A 57 8.41 6.85 4.31
N GLN A 58 8.81 7.09 5.55
CA GLN A 58 10.09 6.62 6.09
C GLN A 58 10.16 5.09 6.06
N GLN A 59 9.09 4.42 6.46
CA GLN A 59 9.05 2.97 6.46
C GLN A 59 9.10 2.40 5.03
N PHE A 60 8.42 3.06 4.09
CA PHE A 60 8.49 2.70 2.68
C PHE A 60 9.93 2.80 2.16
N GLN A 61 10.62 3.91 2.42
CA GLN A 61 12.00 4.10 1.97
C GLN A 61 12.95 3.08 2.61
N HIS A 62 12.74 2.76 3.88
CA HIS A 62 13.51 1.72 4.56
C HIS A 62 13.34 0.36 3.88
N ASN A 63 12.09 -0.03 3.61
CA ASN A 63 11.80 -1.30 2.95
C ASN A 63 12.27 -1.32 1.50
N TRP A 64 12.16 -0.20 0.79
CA TRP A 64 12.70 -0.09 -0.56
C TRP A 64 14.20 -0.35 -0.56
N SER A 65 14.94 0.31 0.33
CA SER A 65 16.39 0.12 0.44
C SER A 65 16.76 -1.32 0.75
N ARG A 66 15.96 -1.97 1.59
CA ARG A 66 16.21 -3.35 2.02
C ARG A 66 15.92 -4.38 0.93
N TYR A 67 14.81 -4.24 0.22
CA TYR A 67 14.33 -5.28 -0.71
C TYR A 67 14.59 -4.98 -2.16
N VAL A 68 14.64 -3.73 -2.57
CA VAL A 68 14.87 -3.33 -3.95
C VAL A 68 16.27 -2.76 -4.13
N GLY A 69 16.66 -1.84 -3.26
CA GLY A 69 17.95 -1.15 -3.37
C GLY A 69 17.99 -0.21 -4.58
N GLN A 70 19.14 -0.11 -5.21
CA GLN A 70 19.28 0.65 -6.44
C GLN A 70 18.70 -0.14 -7.60
N SER A 71 17.91 0.51 -8.43
CA SER A 71 17.28 -0.10 -9.59
C SER A 71 17.38 0.81 -10.79
N ASP A 72 17.75 0.24 -11.94
CA ASP A 72 17.76 0.95 -13.21
C ASP A 72 16.36 1.08 -13.81
N VAL A 73 15.39 0.35 -13.27
CA VAL A 73 14.03 0.23 -13.83
C VAL A 73 13.01 0.99 -13.00
N PHE A 74 13.12 0.93 -11.67
CA PHE A 74 12.10 1.46 -10.76
C PHE A 74 12.66 2.50 -9.80
N GLN A 75 11.86 3.53 -9.52
CA GLN A 75 12.17 4.60 -8.57
C GLN A 75 11.32 4.48 -7.30
N PRO A 76 11.87 4.81 -6.12
CA PRO A 76 11.16 4.65 -4.84
C PRO A 76 10.13 5.76 -4.60
N ARG A 77 9.11 5.81 -5.41
CA ARG A 77 8.03 6.81 -5.33
C ARG A 77 6.92 6.30 -4.42
N VAL A 78 6.76 6.93 -3.26
CA VAL A 78 5.82 6.50 -2.22
C VAL A 78 4.38 6.77 -2.60
N GLY A 79 4.10 7.91 -3.21
CA GLY A 79 2.73 8.30 -3.56
C GLY A 79 2.07 7.39 -4.56
N THR A 80 2.82 6.92 -5.55
CA THR A 80 2.30 6.09 -6.63
C THR A 80 1.58 4.82 -6.13
N PRO A 81 2.19 3.98 -5.28
CA PRO A 81 1.50 2.79 -4.80
C PRO A 81 0.35 3.11 -3.85
N PHE A 82 0.44 4.19 -3.07
CA PHE A 82 -0.63 4.60 -2.19
C PHE A 82 -1.92 4.87 -2.98
N TRP A 83 -1.81 5.54 -4.13
CA TRP A 83 -2.93 5.78 -5.03
C TRP A 83 -3.37 4.52 -5.78
N HIS A 84 -2.41 3.78 -6.36
CA HIS A 84 -2.72 2.66 -7.25
C HIS A 84 -3.26 1.44 -6.53
N LEU A 85 -3.02 1.30 -5.22
CA LEU A 85 -3.64 0.23 -4.44
C LEU A 85 -5.17 0.33 -4.42
N ASN A 86 -5.73 1.51 -4.76
CA ASN A 86 -7.17 1.66 -4.92
C ASN A 86 -7.76 0.75 -6.01
N ASN A 87 -6.94 0.19 -6.89
CA ASN A 87 -7.34 -0.81 -7.87
C ASN A 87 -7.48 -2.22 -7.29
N GLU A 88 -7.03 -2.41 -6.04
CA GLU A 88 -7.16 -3.69 -5.33
C GLU A 88 -8.43 -3.71 -4.50
N PRO A 89 -9.04 -4.89 -4.27
CA PRO A 89 -10.35 -4.96 -3.61
C PRO A 89 -10.34 -4.61 -2.13
N PHE A 90 -9.17 -4.61 -1.48
CA PHE A 90 -9.04 -4.40 -0.04
C PHE A 90 -8.58 -2.99 0.36
N TRP A 91 -8.39 -2.09 -0.59
CA TRP A 91 -7.82 -0.75 -0.36
C TRP A 91 -8.68 0.30 -1.04
N ARG A 92 -9.14 1.31 -0.29
CA ARG A 92 -10.00 2.37 -0.81
C ARG A 92 -9.47 3.73 -0.36
N LEU A 93 -9.27 4.63 -1.30
CA LEU A 93 -8.90 6.00 -0.99
C LEU A 93 -10.13 6.77 -0.51
N VAL A 94 -9.98 7.48 0.61
CA VAL A 94 -11.04 8.33 1.17
C VAL A 94 -10.56 9.78 1.09
N PRO A 95 -11.12 10.58 0.17
CA PRO A 95 -10.70 11.97 0.01
C PRO A 95 -11.30 12.85 1.11
N TYR A 96 -10.73 14.04 1.28
CA TYR A 96 -11.39 15.09 2.04
C TYR A 96 -12.66 15.52 1.33
N GLU A 97 -13.58 16.17 2.06
CA GLU A 97 -14.83 16.67 1.49
C GLU A 97 -14.56 17.56 0.28
N GLY A 98 -15.28 17.34 -0.82
CA GLY A 98 -15.04 18.01 -2.09
C GLY A 98 -13.81 17.47 -2.84
N GLY A 99 -13.13 16.47 -2.29
CA GLY A 99 -11.90 15.94 -2.84
C GLY A 99 -12.04 15.23 -4.17
N ASP A 100 -13.21 14.66 -4.49
CA ASP A 100 -13.42 13.94 -5.76
C ASP A 100 -13.21 14.87 -6.96
N GLU A 101 -13.72 16.10 -6.91
CA GLU A 101 -13.49 17.08 -7.96
C GLU A 101 -12.02 17.51 -8.02
N ALA A 102 -11.41 17.74 -6.85
CA ALA A 102 -10.00 18.08 -6.76
C ALA A 102 -9.11 16.96 -7.30
N ILE A 103 -9.43 15.71 -7.00
CA ILE A 103 -8.73 14.55 -7.54
C ILE A 103 -8.83 14.53 -9.07
N ALA A 104 -10.04 14.71 -9.62
CA ALA A 104 -10.24 14.73 -11.06
C ALA A 104 -9.41 15.81 -11.75
N MET A 105 -9.29 17.00 -11.15
CA MET A 105 -8.47 18.08 -11.66
C MET A 105 -6.98 17.78 -11.58
N HIS A 106 -6.53 17.13 -10.50
CA HIS A 106 -5.11 16.81 -10.28
C HIS A 106 -4.64 15.62 -11.10
N LEU A 107 -5.52 14.73 -11.55
CA LEU A 107 -5.15 13.60 -12.43
C LEU A 107 -4.58 14.08 -13.77
N GLN A 108 -4.76 15.35 -14.13
CA GLN A 108 -4.14 15.92 -15.31
C GLN A 108 -2.70 16.40 -15.08
N GLY A 109 -2.25 16.46 -13.80
CA GLY A 109 -0.89 16.82 -13.43
C GLY A 109 -0.13 15.64 -12.83
N ASN A 110 0.57 15.89 -11.73
CA ASN A 110 1.24 14.84 -10.95
C ASN A 110 0.53 14.66 -9.60
N PRO A 111 -0.52 13.80 -9.53
CA PRO A 111 -1.30 13.62 -8.31
C PRO A 111 -0.54 12.86 -7.22
N TYR A 112 0.55 12.21 -7.59
CA TYR A 112 1.26 11.27 -6.73
C TYR A 112 2.34 11.91 -5.87
N ALA A 113 2.55 13.22 -5.99
CA ALA A 113 3.49 13.94 -5.12
C ALA A 113 3.02 13.84 -3.66
N PRO A 114 3.94 13.61 -2.69
CA PRO A 114 3.54 13.43 -1.29
C PRO A 114 2.69 14.57 -0.73
N GLY A 115 3.05 15.82 -1.00
CA GLY A 115 2.29 16.98 -0.55
C GLY A 115 0.87 17.04 -1.12
N THR A 116 0.73 16.70 -2.41
CA THR A 116 -0.57 16.63 -3.08
C THR A 116 -1.41 15.49 -2.50
N THR A 117 -0.81 14.35 -2.28
CA THR A 117 -1.49 13.19 -1.68
C THR A 117 -2.04 13.53 -0.30
N ARG A 118 -1.24 14.15 0.58
CA ARG A 118 -1.70 14.56 1.92
C ARG A 118 -2.83 15.57 1.89
N LYS A 119 -2.80 16.46 0.91
CA LYS A 119 -3.83 17.51 0.76
C LYS A 119 -5.16 16.95 0.30
N LEU A 120 -5.15 15.97 -0.60
CA LEU A 120 -6.35 15.44 -1.24
C LEU A 120 -6.95 14.23 -0.54
N ILE A 121 -6.10 13.35 -0.01
CA ILE A 121 -6.53 12.07 0.55
C ILE A 121 -6.44 12.12 2.06
N ARG A 122 -7.58 11.91 2.70
CA ARG A 122 -7.67 11.86 4.16
C ARG A 122 -6.97 10.62 4.71
N TYR A 123 -7.27 9.46 4.14
CA TYR A 123 -6.62 8.19 4.43
C TYR A 123 -6.99 7.16 3.37
N ALA A 124 -6.26 6.05 3.34
CA ALA A 124 -6.68 4.86 2.64
C ALA A 124 -7.35 3.93 3.66
N GLU A 125 -8.49 3.39 3.30
CA GLU A 125 -9.21 2.45 4.16
C GLU A 125 -8.96 1.03 3.66
N ILE A 126 -8.46 0.19 4.55
CA ILE A 126 -8.37 -1.25 4.28
C ILE A 126 -9.57 -1.97 4.91
N ASP A 127 -9.84 -3.18 4.45
CA ASP A 127 -10.92 -3.98 5.03
C ASP A 127 -10.70 -4.15 6.54
N LYS A 128 -11.77 -4.06 7.31
CA LYS A 128 -11.72 -4.30 8.76
C LYS A 128 -11.19 -5.68 9.06
N GLU A 129 -11.62 -6.68 8.30
CA GLU A 129 -11.18 -8.07 8.45
C GLU A 129 -9.69 -8.19 8.23
N LEU A 130 -9.14 -7.49 7.23
CA LEU A 130 -7.70 -7.49 6.98
C LEU A 130 -6.96 -6.86 8.16
N PHE A 131 -7.42 -5.72 8.66
CA PHE A 131 -6.80 -5.07 9.81
C PHE A 131 -6.80 -6.00 11.04
N GLU A 132 -7.93 -6.67 11.30
CA GLU A 132 -8.05 -7.62 12.42
C GLU A 132 -7.08 -8.80 12.25
N LEU A 133 -6.97 -9.34 11.04
CA LEU A 133 -6.02 -10.42 10.75
C LEU A 133 -4.58 -9.98 10.97
N LEU A 134 -4.26 -8.71 10.67
CA LEU A 134 -2.93 -8.15 10.86
C LEU A 134 -2.55 -7.96 12.34
N GLN A 135 -3.47 -8.11 13.27
CA GLN A 135 -3.16 -8.09 14.70
C GLN A 135 -2.42 -9.36 15.15
N ASN A 136 -2.44 -10.40 14.35
CA ASN A 136 -1.82 -11.69 14.64
C ASN A 136 -0.46 -11.80 13.97
N GLU A 137 0.57 -12.14 14.74
CA GLU A 137 1.95 -12.24 14.26
C GLU A 137 2.13 -13.29 13.15
N THR A 138 1.46 -14.44 13.27
CA THR A 138 1.52 -15.50 12.26
C THR A 138 0.91 -15.04 10.95
N ASN A 139 -0.22 -14.31 10.99
CA ASN A 139 -0.85 -13.76 9.81
C ASN A 139 0.04 -12.71 9.13
N ARG A 140 0.67 -11.83 9.91
CA ARG A 140 1.62 -10.86 9.35
C ARG A 140 2.77 -11.55 8.63
N ALA A 141 3.34 -12.59 9.25
CA ALA A 141 4.44 -13.36 8.66
C ALA A 141 4.04 -14.01 7.34
N LYS A 142 2.85 -14.60 7.26
CA LYS A 142 2.33 -15.22 6.03
C LYS A 142 2.15 -14.21 4.90
N LEU A 143 1.60 -13.05 5.20
CA LEU A 143 1.39 -12.00 4.20
C LEU A 143 2.71 -11.39 3.74
N ARG A 144 3.67 -11.19 4.65
CA ARG A 144 5.03 -10.76 4.28
C ARG A 144 5.70 -11.74 3.32
N VAL A 145 5.66 -13.02 3.65
CA VAL A 145 6.25 -14.08 2.80
C VAL A 145 5.60 -14.06 1.41
N THR A 146 4.29 -13.90 1.32
CA THR A 146 3.58 -13.81 0.05
C THR A 146 4.08 -12.65 -0.79
N LEU A 147 4.20 -11.46 -0.19
CA LEU A 147 4.68 -10.27 -0.90
C LEU A 147 6.14 -10.42 -1.36
N ILE A 148 7.00 -10.91 -0.49
CA ILE A 148 8.43 -11.10 -0.81
C ILE A 148 8.59 -12.14 -1.91
N LYS A 149 7.89 -13.26 -1.81
CA LYS A 149 7.98 -14.34 -2.78
C LYS A 149 7.52 -13.94 -4.18
N HIS A 150 6.44 -13.15 -4.30
CA HIS A 150 5.84 -12.84 -5.59
C HIS A 150 6.40 -11.59 -6.26
N TYR A 151 6.97 -10.62 -5.52
CA TYR A 151 7.34 -9.32 -6.08
C TYR A 151 8.78 -8.89 -5.80
N LEU A 152 9.44 -9.53 -4.86
CA LEU A 152 10.76 -9.13 -4.39
C LEU A 152 11.74 -10.31 -4.42
#